data_c940d31fe914318669be57840c2433e4
#
_entry.id   c940d31fe914318669be57840c2433e4
#
_cell.length_a   1.000
_cell.length_b   1.000
_cell.length_c   1.000
_cell.angle_alpha   90.00
_cell.angle_beta   90.00
_cell.angle_gamma   90.00
#
_symmetry.space_group_name_H-M   'P 1'
#
loop_
_entity.id
_entity.type
_entity.pdbx_description
1 polymer ?
#
loop_
_entity_poly.entity_id
_entity_poly.type
_entity_poly.pdbx_seq_one_letter_code
_entity_poly.pdbx_strand_id
1 'polypeptide(L)'
;MATIESLLNSIALPDSPTPRLDAELLLAHALGKPRSYLRTWADREVEPAAAEAFAANLARRRNGEPVAYILGRQGFWSLDLDVAPHTLIPRPDTELLVETSLALLPGGPARVLDLGTGTGAIALALASER
;
A
#
# COMPACT_ATOMS: atom_id res chain seq x y z
N MET A 1 -17.42 18.04 14.31
CA MET A 1 -16.53 16.91 13.98
C MET A 1 -16.42 16.80 12.47
N ALA A 2 -15.23 16.52 11.95
CA ALA A 2 -15.02 16.44 10.49
C ALA A 2 -15.61 15.16 9.92
N THR A 3 -16.13 15.23 8.69
CA THR A 3 -16.61 14.07 7.96
C THR A 3 -15.48 13.49 7.10
N ILE A 4 -15.65 12.26 6.63
CA ILE A 4 -14.69 11.61 5.72
C ILE A 4 -14.48 12.50 4.49
N GLU A 5 -15.57 12.97 3.88
CA GLU A 5 -15.51 13.83 2.70
C GLU A 5 -14.76 15.14 2.97
N SER A 6 -15.05 15.79 4.10
CA SER A 6 -14.39 17.05 4.43
C SER A 6 -12.90 16.91 4.66
N LEU A 7 -12.47 15.81 5.29
CA LEU A 7 -11.05 15.52 5.48
C LEU A 7 -10.34 15.26 4.15
N LEU A 8 -10.96 14.50 3.25
CA LEU A 8 -10.38 14.21 1.95
C LEU A 8 -10.32 15.44 1.03
N ASN A 9 -11.29 16.35 1.14
CA ASN A 9 -11.31 17.56 0.34
C ASN A 9 -10.34 18.63 0.82
N SER A 10 -9.84 18.52 2.05
CA SER A 10 -8.93 19.52 2.64
C SER A 10 -7.46 19.11 2.57
N ILE A 11 -7.12 18.03 1.87
CA ILE A 11 -5.74 17.53 1.80
C ILE A 11 -4.86 18.46 0.95
N ALA A 12 -3.57 18.51 1.33
CA ALA A 12 -2.54 19.25 0.59
C ALA A 12 -1.29 18.39 0.50
N LEU A 13 -1.13 17.70 -0.62
CA LEU A 13 0.02 16.85 -0.94
C LEU A 13 0.58 17.27 -2.31
N PRO A 14 1.20 18.48 -2.40
CA PRO A 14 1.57 19.06 -3.70
C PRO A 14 2.64 18.26 -4.44
N ASP A 15 3.48 17.52 -3.71
CA ASP A 15 4.57 16.75 -4.31
C ASP A 15 4.18 15.31 -4.65
N SER A 16 2.95 14.91 -4.37
CA SER A 16 2.48 13.56 -4.68
C SER A 16 1.86 13.52 -6.08
N PRO A 17 2.21 12.50 -6.90
CA PRO A 17 1.51 12.28 -8.17
C PRO A 17 0.09 11.74 -8.00
N THR A 18 -0.24 11.22 -6.81
CA THR A 18 -1.54 10.64 -6.50
C THR A 18 -2.05 11.12 -5.14
N PRO A 19 -2.28 12.44 -4.95
CA PRO A 19 -2.60 12.96 -3.62
C PRO A 19 -3.91 12.41 -3.06
N ARG A 20 -4.93 12.26 -3.89
CA ARG A 20 -6.22 11.73 -3.46
C ARG A 20 -6.11 10.27 -3.03
N LEU A 21 -5.44 9.46 -3.81
CA LEU A 21 -5.21 8.04 -3.49
C LEU A 21 -4.42 7.89 -2.18
N ASP A 22 -3.35 8.66 -2.03
CA ASP A 22 -2.53 8.64 -0.82
C ASP A 22 -3.37 8.96 0.42
N ALA A 23 -4.18 10.02 0.34
CA ALA A 23 -5.05 10.42 1.44
C ALA A 23 -6.11 9.36 1.77
N GLU A 24 -6.70 8.74 0.76
CA GLU A 24 -7.69 7.68 0.97
C GLU A 24 -7.07 6.47 1.67
N LEU A 25 -5.88 6.07 1.27
CA LEU A 25 -5.16 4.95 1.90
C LEU A 25 -4.85 5.25 3.37
N LEU A 26 -4.38 6.46 3.66
CA LEU A 26 -4.04 6.87 5.02
C LEU A 26 -5.28 6.98 5.91
N LEU A 27 -6.37 7.53 5.39
CA LEU A 27 -7.61 7.66 6.15
C LEU A 27 -8.27 6.30 6.40
N ALA A 28 -8.30 5.43 5.40
CA ALA A 28 -8.81 4.07 5.55
C ALA A 28 -8.05 3.31 6.64
N HIS A 29 -6.72 3.46 6.65
CA HIS A 29 -5.88 2.86 7.69
C HIS A 29 -6.23 3.40 9.09
N ALA A 30 -6.38 4.72 9.22
CA ALA A 30 -6.74 5.34 10.49
C ALA A 30 -8.10 4.87 11.01
N LEU A 31 -9.04 4.61 10.11
CA LEU A 31 -10.37 4.12 10.45
C LEU A 31 -10.42 2.60 10.65
N GLY A 32 -9.40 1.87 10.21
CA GLY A 32 -9.42 0.40 10.21
C GLY A 32 -10.44 -0.18 9.24
N LYS A 33 -10.68 0.49 8.13
CA LYS A 33 -11.69 0.14 7.12
C LYS A 33 -11.06 0.07 5.73
N PRO A 34 -11.69 -0.64 4.77
CA PRO A 34 -11.23 -0.64 3.38
C PRO A 34 -11.52 0.71 2.71
N ARG A 35 -10.79 1.00 1.63
CA ARG A 35 -10.99 2.25 0.87
C ARG A 35 -12.44 2.44 0.39
N SER A 36 -13.12 1.37 0.02
CA SER A 36 -14.52 1.41 -0.41
C SER A 36 -15.45 2.01 0.65
N TYR A 37 -15.12 1.81 1.93
CA TYR A 37 -15.88 2.40 3.04
C TYR A 37 -15.92 3.92 2.96
N LEU A 38 -14.82 4.55 2.55
CA LEU A 38 -14.73 6.02 2.46
C LEU A 38 -15.72 6.58 1.44
N ARG A 39 -15.93 5.87 0.36
CA ARG A 39 -16.87 6.29 -0.70
C ARG A 39 -18.33 6.06 -0.29
N THR A 40 -18.59 4.92 0.32
CA THR A 40 -19.94 4.56 0.79
C THR A 40 -20.42 5.46 1.92
N TRP A 41 -19.51 5.81 2.83
CA TRP A 41 -19.83 6.53 4.07
C TRP A 41 -19.15 7.90 4.13
N ALA A 42 -19.08 8.60 2.99
CA ALA A 42 -18.39 9.88 2.84
C ALA A 42 -18.90 10.97 3.81
N ASP A 43 -20.16 10.92 4.19
CA ASP A 43 -20.81 11.88 5.11
C ASP A 43 -20.65 11.49 6.59
N ARG A 44 -20.01 10.36 6.90
CA ARG A 44 -19.79 9.96 8.28
C ARG A 44 -18.76 10.83 8.96
N GLU A 45 -19.02 11.12 10.23
CA GLU A 45 -18.06 11.83 11.08
C GLU A 45 -16.90 10.91 11.45
N VAL A 46 -15.72 11.49 11.53
CA VAL A 46 -14.49 10.79 11.91
C VAL A 46 -14.18 11.10 13.37
N GLU A 47 -13.95 10.06 14.17
CA GLU A 47 -13.60 10.23 15.57
C GLU A 47 -12.31 11.04 15.70
N PRO A 48 -12.18 11.88 16.75
CA PRO A 48 -10.99 12.72 16.94
C PRO A 48 -9.68 11.94 16.93
N ALA A 49 -9.63 10.75 17.53
CA ALA A 49 -8.44 9.93 17.56
C ALA A 49 -8.01 9.50 16.15
N ALA A 50 -8.97 9.08 15.32
CA ALA A 50 -8.71 8.69 13.93
C ALA A 50 -8.30 9.90 13.09
N ALA A 51 -8.96 11.03 13.26
CA ALA A 51 -8.61 12.27 12.56
C ALA A 51 -7.18 12.73 12.89
N GLU A 52 -6.79 12.61 14.16
CA GLU A 52 -5.45 12.97 14.61
C GLU A 52 -4.38 12.04 14.02
N ALA A 53 -4.63 10.72 14.01
CA ALA A 53 -3.74 9.75 13.40
C ALA A 53 -3.59 10.00 11.89
N PHE A 54 -4.69 10.30 11.21
CA PHE A 54 -4.69 10.67 9.80
C PHE A 54 -3.85 11.92 9.54
N ALA A 55 -4.04 12.96 10.33
CA ALA A 55 -3.27 14.22 10.20
C ALA A 55 -1.78 13.99 10.38
N ALA A 56 -1.39 13.19 11.37
CA ALA A 56 0.02 12.85 11.60
C ALA A 56 0.63 12.10 10.40
N ASN A 57 -0.09 11.15 9.84
CA ASN A 57 0.38 10.38 8.69
C ASN A 57 0.40 11.23 7.41
N LEU A 58 -0.53 12.15 7.23
CA LEU A 58 -0.48 13.12 6.15
C LEU A 58 0.77 14.00 6.22
N ALA A 59 1.15 14.43 7.43
CA ALA A 59 2.37 15.22 7.62
C ALA A 59 3.62 14.43 7.22
N ARG A 60 3.68 13.14 7.57
CA ARG A 60 4.77 12.24 7.14
C ARG A 60 4.83 12.13 5.63
N ARG A 61 3.69 11.94 4.97
CA ARG A 61 3.62 11.86 3.51
C ARG A 61 4.02 13.18 2.85
N ARG A 62 3.59 14.29 3.40
CA ARG A 62 3.95 15.63 2.90
C ARG A 62 5.46 15.86 2.97
N ASN A 63 6.13 15.29 3.97
CA ASN A 63 7.57 15.35 4.11
C ASN A 63 8.32 14.37 3.20
N GLY A 64 7.63 13.65 2.33
CA GLY A 64 8.24 12.78 1.33
C GLY A 64 8.28 11.31 1.70
N GLU A 65 7.76 10.90 2.85
CA GLU A 65 7.76 9.49 3.25
C GLU A 65 6.76 8.71 2.39
N PRO A 66 7.16 7.60 1.74
CA PRO A 66 6.24 6.79 0.94
C PRO A 66 5.09 6.22 1.78
N VAL A 67 3.89 6.19 1.21
CA VAL A 67 2.70 5.64 1.89
C VAL A 67 2.95 4.21 2.37
N ALA A 68 3.60 3.38 1.56
CA ALA A 68 3.90 2.00 1.94
C ALA A 68 4.72 1.91 3.23
N TYR A 69 5.68 2.81 3.43
CA TYR A 69 6.47 2.84 4.66
C TYR A 69 5.67 3.36 5.84
N ILE A 70 4.79 4.33 5.63
CA ILE A 70 3.91 4.85 6.69
C ILE A 70 2.99 3.74 7.19
N LEU A 71 2.40 2.99 6.28
CA LEU A 71 1.49 1.89 6.61
C LEU A 71 2.23 0.61 7.03
N GLY A 72 3.49 0.45 6.60
CA GLY A 72 4.28 -0.76 6.84
C GLY A 72 3.87 -1.94 5.96
N ARG A 73 3.04 -1.73 4.95
CA ARG A 73 2.49 -2.78 4.09
C ARG A 73 2.41 -2.31 2.65
N GLN A 74 2.53 -3.26 1.73
CA GLN A 74 2.38 -3.02 0.29
C GLN A 74 1.77 -4.25 -0.39
N GLY A 75 0.74 -4.02 -1.20
CA GLY A 75 0.18 -5.07 -2.06
C GLY A 75 1.11 -5.39 -3.22
N PHE A 76 1.30 -6.66 -3.50
CA PHE A 76 2.05 -7.14 -4.65
C PHE A 76 1.53 -8.51 -5.06
N TRP A 77 1.19 -8.70 -6.33
CA TRP A 77 0.51 -9.89 -6.81
C TRP A 77 -0.82 -10.04 -6.04
N SER A 78 -1.09 -11.18 -5.45
CA SER A 78 -2.25 -11.36 -4.55
C SER A 78 -1.86 -11.26 -3.07
N LEU A 79 -0.67 -10.77 -2.77
CA LEU A 79 -0.09 -10.74 -1.44
C LEU A 79 -0.14 -9.36 -0.83
N ASP A 80 -0.15 -9.31 0.50
CA ASP A 80 0.00 -8.11 1.30
C ASP A 80 1.29 -8.24 2.10
N LEU A 81 2.33 -7.53 1.67
CA LEU A 81 3.69 -7.71 2.16
C LEU A 81 4.06 -6.67 3.21
N ASP A 82 4.84 -7.08 4.21
CA ASP A 82 5.47 -6.15 5.14
C ASP A 82 6.61 -5.41 4.44
N VAL A 83 6.66 -4.10 4.61
CA VAL A 83 7.73 -3.26 4.08
C VAL A 83 8.27 -2.35 5.17
N ALA A 84 9.53 -1.94 5.04
CA ALA A 84 10.20 -1.03 5.96
C ALA A 84 11.23 -0.19 5.19
N PRO A 85 11.74 0.92 5.77
CA PRO A 85 12.69 1.77 5.05
C PRO A 85 13.96 1.09 4.57
N HIS A 86 14.31 -0.07 5.15
CA HIS A 86 15.49 -0.84 4.73
C HIS A 86 15.22 -1.81 3.58
N THR A 87 13.99 -1.90 3.10
CA THR A 87 13.63 -2.74 1.96
C THR A 87 13.05 -1.89 0.84
N LEU A 88 13.31 -2.30 -0.41
CA LEU A 88 12.70 -1.63 -1.56
C LEU A 88 11.22 -2.00 -1.66
N ILE A 89 10.38 -0.99 -1.85
CA ILE A 89 8.94 -1.20 -2.06
C ILE A 89 8.74 -1.94 -3.39
N PRO A 90 8.04 -3.08 -3.41
CA PRO A 90 7.74 -3.79 -4.66
C PRO A 90 7.00 -2.89 -5.66
N ARG A 91 7.46 -2.89 -6.89
CA ARG A 91 6.86 -2.10 -7.98
C ARG A 91 5.85 -2.96 -8.74
N PRO A 92 4.72 -2.37 -9.22
CA PRO A 92 3.76 -3.10 -10.04
C PRO A 92 4.39 -3.75 -11.29
N ASP A 93 5.35 -3.07 -11.90
CA ASP A 93 6.05 -3.58 -13.10
C ASP A 93 6.77 -4.91 -12.85
N THR A 94 7.18 -5.16 -11.61
CA THR A 94 7.86 -6.40 -11.22
C THR A 94 6.92 -7.61 -11.31
N GLU A 95 5.62 -7.41 -11.33
CA GLU A 95 4.64 -8.49 -11.52
C GLU A 95 4.81 -9.16 -12.90
N LEU A 96 5.27 -8.42 -13.90
CA LEU A 96 5.59 -9.00 -15.21
C LEU A 96 6.71 -10.03 -15.11
N LEU A 97 7.70 -9.78 -14.25
CA LEU A 97 8.77 -10.75 -14.00
C LEU A 97 8.22 -12.04 -13.38
N VAL A 98 7.30 -11.93 -12.43
CA VAL A 98 6.61 -13.09 -11.83
C VAL A 98 5.86 -13.87 -12.90
N GLU A 99 5.07 -13.19 -13.70
CA GLU A 99 4.26 -13.77 -14.77
C GLU A 99 5.13 -14.52 -15.79
N THR A 100 6.21 -13.89 -16.24
CA THR A 100 7.16 -14.47 -17.17
C THR A 100 7.87 -15.68 -16.56
N SER A 101 8.28 -15.59 -15.29
CA SER A 101 8.93 -16.68 -14.58
C SER A 101 8.02 -17.89 -14.46
N LEU A 102 6.73 -17.68 -14.14
CA LEU A 102 5.76 -18.76 -14.04
C LEU A 102 5.62 -19.50 -15.37
N ALA A 103 5.62 -18.76 -16.49
CA ALA A 103 5.52 -19.34 -17.82
C ALA A 103 6.77 -20.17 -18.20
N LEU A 104 7.93 -19.81 -17.66
CA LEU A 104 9.19 -20.48 -17.96
C LEU A 104 9.53 -21.64 -17.01
N LEU A 105 8.90 -21.72 -15.85
CA LEU A 105 9.16 -22.80 -14.89
C LEU A 105 8.69 -24.15 -15.46
N PRO A 106 9.49 -25.22 -15.23
CA PRO A 106 9.09 -26.57 -15.65
C PRO A 106 7.86 -27.04 -14.85
N GLY A 107 7.13 -28.01 -15.41
CA GLY A 107 6.07 -28.69 -14.67
C GLY A 107 6.65 -29.49 -13.51
N GLY A 108 5.92 -29.54 -12.39
CA GLY A 108 6.34 -30.24 -11.19
C GLY A 108 7.29 -29.43 -10.29
N PRO A 109 7.92 -30.08 -9.31
CA PRO A 109 8.76 -29.38 -8.34
C PRO A 109 9.92 -28.65 -9.03
N ALA A 110 10.18 -27.42 -8.57
CA ALA A 110 11.27 -26.59 -9.06
C ALA A 110 11.96 -25.87 -7.91
N ARG A 111 13.24 -25.57 -8.09
CA ARG A 111 14.03 -24.78 -7.15
C ARG A 111 14.30 -23.42 -7.76
N VAL A 112 14.02 -22.37 -7.01
CA VAL A 112 14.16 -20.98 -7.47
C VAL A 112 15.04 -20.21 -6.49
N LEU A 113 15.96 -19.43 -7.04
CA LEU A 113 16.81 -18.52 -6.28
C LEU A 113 16.46 -17.09 -6.63
N ASP A 114 16.12 -16.30 -5.63
CA ASP A 114 15.81 -14.89 -5.78
C ASP A 114 16.92 -14.05 -5.14
N LEU A 115 17.85 -13.57 -5.97
CA LEU A 115 18.98 -12.75 -5.52
C LEU A 115 18.51 -11.33 -5.26
N GLY A 116 18.86 -10.79 -4.08
CA GLY A 116 18.41 -9.46 -3.68
C GLY A 116 16.90 -9.42 -3.42
N THR A 117 16.39 -10.41 -2.71
CA THR A 117 14.94 -10.66 -2.56
C THR A 117 14.15 -9.52 -1.93
N GLY A 118 14.78 -8.60 -1.18
CA GLY A 118 14.12 -7.47 -0.51
C GLY A 118 13.01 -7.94 0.43
N THR A 119 11.76 -7.58 0.12
CA THR A 119 10.59 -8.02 0.89
C THR A 119 10.21 -9.48 0.66
N GLY A 120 10.87 -10.15 -0.27
CA GLY A 120 10.50 -11.49 -0.70
C GLY A 120 9.38 -11.52 -1.73
N ALA A 121 9.02 -10.38 -2.32
CA ALA A 121 7.86 -10.23 -3.19
C ALA A 121 7.85 -11.25 -4.34
N ILE A 122 8.94 -11.36 -5.09
CA ILE A 122 9.02 -12.26 -6.24
C ILE A 122 8.94 -13.72 -5.79
N ALA A 123 9.77 -14.10 -4.81
CA ALA A 123 9.82 -15.47 -4.31
C ALA A 123 8.47 -15.91 -3.72
N LEU A 124 7.83 -15.04 -2.92
CA LEU A 124 6.54 -15.33 -2.31
C LEU A 124 5.42 -15.41 -3.35
N ALA A 125 5.44 -14.53 -4.36
CA ALA A 125 4.47 -14.57 -5.44
C ALA A 125 4.57 -15.87 -6.25
N LEU A 126 5.79 -16.30 -6.58
CA LEU A 126 6.01 -17.58 -7.25
C LEU A 126 5.54 -18.76 -6.39
N ALA A 127 5.85 -18.74 -5.09
CA ALA A 127 5.44 -19.79 -4.17
C ALA A 127 3.92 -19.86 -4.00
N SER A 128 3.21 -18.73 -4.10
CA SER A 128 1.75 -18.70 -3.98
C SER A 128 1.05 -19.39 -5.16
N GLU A 129 1.72 -19.47 -6.32
CA GLU A 129 1.16 -20.07 -7.54
C GLU A 129 1.62 -21.52 -7.75
N ARG A 130 2.67 -21.95 -7.06
CA ARG A 130 3.31 -23.25 -7.29
C ARG A 130 3.60 -24.00 -5.96
#